data_deb5b208e74dfe391079ce860cbb390c
#
_entry.id   deb5b208e74dfe391079ce860cbb390c
#
_cell.length_a   1.000
_cell.length_b   1.000
_cell.length_c   1.000
_cell.angle_alpha   90.00
_cell.angle_beta   90.00
_cell.angle_gamma   90.00
#
_symmetry.space_group_name_H-M   'P 1'
#
loop_
_entity.id
_entity.type
_entity.pdbx_description
1 polymer ?
#
loop_
_entity_poly.entity_id
_entity_poly.type
_entity_poly.pdbx_seq_one_letter_code
_entity_poly.pdbx_strand_id
1 'polypeptide(L)'
;MIMHRPIVAGLAALLLASCHGGSGSGSGCILCGPFAANLEGSVSGLVGYRLTLQNGASPLNSPLNGRGANGSGILFGTANFNSNYNITVRTQPTNPPQTCVVANGTGNTGTGNVTNIAVTCTINPPRFLYVANRGAGNVSGFSINAASGVLTPIPGSPFASGGNPVAIAVDPTGAYAYIANQSSGSISAFTIDRTSGVLIAVGGSPYGTPLNPTSVAIDPSGSFVFVTGATGGAVSVNTITPGSGALVPLAGSLTATGRSPSSVIVDPLGQFAYVANQVDGTFAALTIDTTGLLSADMGSPFAAGASPRALALDPTGHFLYIANSAANTLSAMGGVPVNSTVAVAPLSGSPYATGITPTSIAVEPVDDFLYVANQGSTNVSGFKFGSAGTLTALAGSPFAAGMLPAAVAVDPTGKFAYVANSGDNTISAYAIDPASGALAALPGSPFSTGSQPAAIAISD
;
A
#
# COMPACT_ATOMS: atom_id res chain seq x y z
N MET A 1 17.53 -5.78 -31.46
CA MET A 1 17.62 -4.39 -31.96
C MET A 1 16.22 -3.80 -31.80
N ILE A 2 15.88 -3.34 -30.59
CA ILE A 2 14.56 -2.78 -30.27
C ILE A 2 14.78 -1.34 -29.87
N MET A 3 14.27 -0.45 -30.70
CA MET A 3 14.38 1.00 -30.55
C MET A 3 13.57 1.48 -29.34
N HIS A 4 14.26 2.13 -28.43
CA HIS A 4 13.64 3.01 -27.43
C HIS A 4 12.94 4.16 -28.15
N ARG A 5 11.63 4.27 -27.98
CA ARG A 5 10.89 5.49 -28.29
C ARG A 5 10.94 6.40 -27.08
N PRO A 6 11.42 7.64 -27.21
CA PRO A 6 11.30 8.61 -26.13
C PRO A 6 9.84 9.06 -26.02
N ILE A 7 9.39 9.16 -24.76
CA ILE A 7 8.12 9.80 -24.40
C ILE A 7 8.17 11.23 -24.91
N VAL A 8 7.22 11.56 -25.77
CA VAL A 8 7.04 12.89 -26.35
C VAL A 8 6.68 13.85 -25.20
N ALA A 9 7.66 14.61 -24.76
CA ALA A 9 7.42 15.83 -24.00
C ALA A 9 6.60 16.78 -24.91
N GLY A 10 5.38 17.13 -24.46
CA GLY A 10 4.53 18.08 -25.17
C GLY A 10 5.27 19.36 -25.42
N LEU A 11 5.49 19.65 -26.68
CA LEU A 11 6.08 20.87 -27.19
C LEU A 11 5.11 22.03 -26.88
N ALA A 12 5.35 22.75 -25.79
CA ALA A 12 4.73 24.05 -25.61
C ALA A 12 5.32 24.97 -26.67
N ALA A 13 4.53 25.23 -27.71
CA ALA A 13 4.93 26.17 -28.77
C ALA A 13 5.16 27.55 -28.15
N LEU A 14 6.43 27.95 -28.15
CA LEU A 14 6.88 29.31 -27.82
C LEU A 14 6.41 30.24 -28.95
N LEU A 15 5.24 30.84 -28.81
CA LEU A 15 4.84 31.97 -29.64
C LEU A 15 5.53 33.21 -29.11
N LEU A 16 6.71 33.46 -29.63
CA LEU A 16 7.39 34.77 -29.55
C LEU A 16 6.59 35.79 -30.38
N ALA A 17 5.67 36.48 -29.71
CA ALA A 17 5.08 37.69 -30.29
C ALA A 17 6.07 38.83 -30.12
N SER A 18 6.81 39.17 -31.17
CA SER A 18 7.60 40.38 -31.26
C SER A 18 6.66 41.60 -31.31
N CYS A 19 6.59 42.39 -30.26
CA CYS A 19 5.97 43.69 -30.30
C CYS A 19 6.84 44.62 -31.10
N HIS A 20 6.51 44.85 -32.38
CA HIS A 20 7.06 45.98 -33.18
C HIS A 20 6.24 47.23 -32.85
N GLY A 21 6.93 48.25 -32.36
CA GLY A 21 6.32 49.56 -32.08
C GLY A 21 5.84 50.23 -33.38
N GLY A 22 4.54 50.40 -33.46
CA GLY A 22 3.86 51.25 -34.44
C GLY A 22 3.00 52.25 -33.69
N SER A 23 3.30 53.55 -33.86
CA SER A 23 2.51 54.67 -33.37
C SER A 23 1.13 54.70 -34.03
N GLY A 24 0.10 54.31 -33.30
CA GLY A 24 -1.30 54.37 -33.77
C GLY A 24 -2.27 54.21 -32.60
N SER A 25 -3.08 55.21 -32.40
CA SER A 25 -4.09 55.35 -31.35
C SER A 25 -5.08 54.22 -31.30
N GLY A 26 -5.24 53.60 -30.14
CA GLY A 26 -6.51 53.02 -29.69
C GLY A 26 -6.82 51.62 -30.22
N SER A 27 -6.18 50.57 -29.69
CA SER A 27 -6.76 49.22 -29.57
C SER A 27 -6.00 48.50 -28.48
N GLY A 28 -6.64 48.24 -27.36
CA GLY A 28 -6.09 47.48 -26.24
C GLY A 28 -5.56 46.14 -26.72
N CYS A 29 -4.33 45.81 -26.37
CA CYS A 29 -3.72 44.49 -26.58
C CYS A 29 -4.46 43.45 -25.75
N ILE A 30 -5.41 42.75 -26.37
CA ILE A 30 -6.29 41.73 -25.70
C ILE A 30 -5.52 40.42 -25.40
N LEU A 31 -4.20 40.36 -25.67
CA LEU A 31 -3.38 39.16 -25.51
C LEU A 31 -2.23 39.30 -24.50
N CYS A 32 -2.21 40.36 -23.68
CA CYS A 32 -1.30 40.40 -22.54
C CYS A 32 -2.00 39.84 -21.30
N GLY A 33 -2.27 38.54 -21.28
CA GLY A 33 -2.56 37.83 -20.04
C GLY A 33 -1.34 37.94 -19.10
N PRO A 34 -1.53 37.92 -17.79
CA PRO A 34 -0.40 37.97 -16.86
C PRO A 34 0.53 36.81 -17.16
N PHE A 35 1.78 37.15 -17.59
CA PHE A 35 2.82 36.14 -17.72
C PHE A 35 3.04 35.50 -16.36
N ALA A 36 2.86 34.18 -16.28
CA ALA A 36 3.05 33.41 -15.04
C ALA A 36 4.48 32.89 -14.98
N ALA A 37 5.08 32.96 -13.81
CA ALA A 37 6.33 32.30 -13.49
C ALA A 37 6.09 30.81 -13.23
N ASN A 38 6.94 29.94 -13.73
CA ASN A 38 6.95 28.54 -13.33
C ASN A 38 7.53 28.41 -11.91
N LEU A 39 6.90 27.57 -11.12
CA LEU A 39 7.41 27.12 -9.82
C LEU A 39 7.96 25.72 -10.03
N GLU A 40 9.27 25.61 -10.11
CA GLU A 40 10.00 24.40 -10.47
C GLU A 40 11.02 24.03 -9.38
N GLY A 41 11.45 22.77 -9.39
CA GLY A 41 12.47 22.34 -8.45
C GLY A 41 12.81 20.86 -8.56
N SER A 42 13.19 20.27 -7.45
CA SER A 42 13.57 18.86 -7.36
C SER A 42 12.71 18.11 -6.37
N VAL A 43 12.53 16.81 -6.63
CA VAL A 43 11.97 15.83 -5.68
C VAL A 43 13.00 14.73 -5.48
N SER A 44 13.24 14.34 -4.23
CA SER A 44 14.18 13.29 -3.86
C SER A 44 13.62 12.39 -2.76
N GLY A 45 14.01 11.12 -2.77
CA GLY A 45 13.62 10.14 -1.75
C GLY A 45 12.14 9.72 -1.78
N LEU A 46 11.35 10.16 -2.75
CA LEU A 46 9.95 9.74 -2.88
C LEU A 46 9.89 8.28 -3.35
N VAL A 47 9.22 7.45 -2.57
CA VAL A 47 8.91 6.03 -2.86
C VAL A 47 7.40 5.82 -2.86
N GLY A 48 6.71 6.43 -1.90
CA GLY A 48 5.27 6.32 -1.71
C GLY A 48 4.45 7.09 -2.73
N TYR A 49 3.14 6.98 -2.62
CA TYR A 49 2.17 7.53 -3.57
C TYR A 49 1.38 8.68 -2.93
N ARG A 50 0.69 9.49 -3.78
CA ARG A 50 -0.24 10.54 -3.37
C ARG A 50 0.39 11.76 -2.67
N LEU A 51 1.69 12.02 -2.87
CA LEU A 51 2.27 13.29 -2.45
C LEU A 51 1.58 14.44 -3.20
N THR A 52 0.92 15.32 -2.48
CA THR A 52 0.33 16.54 -3.07
C THR A 52 0.94 17.78 -2.43
N LEU A 53 1.18 18.79 -3.26
CA LEU A 53 1.65 20.10 -2.85
C LEU A 53 0.55 21.12 -3.01
N GLN A 54 0.69 22.27 -2.33
CA GLN A 54 -0.19 23.43 -2.47
C GLN A 54 0.62 24.73 -2.47
N ASN A 55 0.09 25.76 -3.11
CA ASN A 55 0.59 27.13 -3.02
C ASN A 55 -0.40 27.98 -2.21
N GLY A 56 -0.06 28.30 -0.97
CA GLY A 56 -1.01 28.83 -0.01
C GLY A 56 -2.16 27.82 0.23
N ALA A 57 -3.40 28.20 -0.05
CA ALA A 57 -4.58 27.32 0.04
C ALA A 57 -4.91 26.59 -1.28
N SER A 58 -4.27 26.94 -2.39
CA SER A 58 -4.56 26.38 -3.71
C SER A 58 -3.78 25.10 -3.94
N PRO A 59 -4.45 23.96 -4.25
CA PRO A 59 -3.74 22.73 -4.62
C PRO A 59 -2.95 22.97 -5.90
N LEU A 60 -1.72 22.44 -5.93
CA LEU A 60 -0.90 22.38 -7.12
C LEU A 60 -1.22 21.09 -7.89
N ASN A 61 -0.66 20.94 -9.08
CA ASN A 61 -0.88 19.89 -10.07
C ASN A 61 -1.10 18.47 -9.51
N SER A 62 -1.27 17.48 -10.39
CA SER A 62 -1.51 16.06 -10.06
C SER A 62 -0.58 15.53 -8.97
N PRO A 63 -1.03 14.57 -8.16
CA PRO A 63 -0.20 13.94 -7.14
C PRO A 63 1.10 13.39 -7.73
N LEU A 64 2.22 13.56 -7.01
CA LEU A 64 3.48 12.93 -7.32
C LEU A 64 3.47 11.51 -6.75
N ASN A 65 3.82 10.52 -7.55
CA ASN A 65 3.66 9.13 -7.22
C ASN A 65 4.94 8.33 -7.48
N GLY A 66 5.39 7.61 -6.45
CA GLY A 66 6.46 6.63 -6.53
C GLY A 66 7.82 7.20 -6.94
N ARG A 67 8.77 6.30 -7.09
CA ARG A 67 10.17 6.63 -7.42
C ARG A 67 10.33 7.36 -8.76
N GLY A 68 9.43 7.15 -9.70
CA GLY A 68 9.45 7.82 -11.01
C GLY A 68 9.24 9.33 -10.96
N ALA A 69 8.72 9.86 -9.86
CA ALA A 69 8.54 11.29 -9.64
C ALA A 69 9.79 12.00 -9.08
N ASN A 70 10.86 11.27 -8.72
CA ASN A 70 12.12 11.88 -8.30
C ASN A 70 12.88 12.47 -9.50
N GLY A 71 13.51 13.61 -9.28
CA GLY A 71 14.29 14.28 -10.32
C GLY A 71 14.47 15.78 -10.08
N SER A 72 15.01 16.47 -11.07
CA SER A 72 15.17 17.93 -11.11
C SER A 72 14.37 18.52 -12.26
N GLY A 73 14.09 19.83 -12.19
CA GLY A 73 13.31 20.55 -13.20
C GLY A 73 11.82 20.14 -13.21
N ILE A 74 11.30 19.67 -12.08
CA ILE A 74 9.90 19.27 -11.95
C ILE A 74 9.05 20.52 -11.80
N LEU A 75 8.05 20.67 -12.68
CA LEU A 75 7.08 21.78 -12.61
C LEU A 75 6.03 21.44 -11.56
N PHE A 76 6.04 22.17 -10.44
CA PHE A 76 5.01 22.05 -9.40
C PHE A 76 3.75 22.84 -9.74
N GLY A 77 3.89 24.01 -10.39
CA GLY A 77 2.79 24.87 -10.77
C GLY A 77 3.26 26.20 -11.33
N THR A 78 2.34 27.16 -11.39
CA THR A 78 2.63 28.54 -11.84
C THR A 78 2.11 29.55 -10.83
N ALA A 79 2.73 30.74 -10.83
CA ALA A 79 2.26 31.91 -10.07
C ALA A 79 2.47 33.17 -10.91
N ASN A 80 1.71 34.25 -10.65
CA ASN A 80 1.92 35.50 -11.34
C ASN A 80 3.32 36.08 -11.06
N PHE A 81 3.87 36.84 -11.98
CA PHE A 81 5.10 37.62 -11.74
C PHE A 81 4.87 38.60 -10.57
N ASN A 82 5.95 38.89 -9.84
CA ASN A 82 5.95 39.75 -8.66
C ASN A 82 4.93 39.35 -7.58
N SER A 83 4.54 38.08 -7.54
CA SER A 83 3.66 37.53 -6.49
C SER A 83 4.42 36.66 -5.51
N ASN A 84 3.92 36.61 -4.29
CA ASN A 84 4.44 35.70 -3.29
C ASN A 84 3.93 34.28 -3.57
N TYR A 85 4.80 33.29 -3.33
CA TYR A 85 4.43 31.87 -3.33
C TYR A 85 4.72 31.25 -1.95
N ASN A 86 3.94 30.20 -1.61
CA ASN A 86 4.11 29.42 -0.39
C ASN A 86 3.79 27.96 -0.69
N ILE A 87 4.80 27.23 -1.19
CA ILE A 87 4.68 25.81 -1.52
C ILE A 87 4.85 25.00 -0.24
N THR A 88 3.85 24.22 0.09
CA THR A 88 3.85 23.30 1.25
C THR A 88 3.31 21.94 0.84
N VAL A 89 3.61 20.91 1.65
CA VAL A 89 2.98 19.60 1.48
C VAL A 89 1.53 19.68 1.96
N ARG A 90 0.60 19.30 1.09
CA ARG A 90 -0.82 19.19 1.41
C ARG A 90 -1.17 17.79 1.93
N THR A 91 -0.65 16.75 1.25
CA THR A 91 -0.85 15.36 1.65
C THR A 91 0.50 14.64 1.61
N GLN A 92 0.85 13.98 2.69
CA GLN A 92 2.05 13.15 2.76
C GLN A 92 1.85 11.85 1.96
N PRO A 93 2.94 11.24 1.45
CA PRO A 93 2.85 9.98 0.73
C PRO A 93 2.41 8.82 1.64
N THR A 94 1.75 7.85 1.00
CA THR A 94 1.39 6.56 1.59
C THR A 94 1.98 5.43 0.75
N ASN A 95 2.09 4.21 1.32
CA ASN A 95 2.54 3.00 0.62
C ASN A 95 3.93 3.11 -0.06
N PRO A 96 5.03 3.21 0.71
CA PRO A 96 5.11 3.29 2.17
C PRO A 96 4.83 4.69 2.71
N PRO A 97 4.47 4.82 3.99
CA PRO A 97 4.31 6.12 4.64
C PRO A 97 5.63 6.90 4.65
N GLN A 98 5.58 8.17 4.27
CA GLN A 98 6.76 9.05 4.21
C GLN A 98 6.45 10.43 4.78
N THR A 99 7.48 11.07 5.28
CA THR A 99 7.46 12.49 5.64
C THR A 99 8.26 13.27 4.59
N CYS A 100 7.57 14.13 3.84
CA CYS A 100 8.17 15.03 2.87
C CYS A 100 8.20 16.45 3.43
N VAL A 101 9.31 17.14 3.21
CA VAL A 101 9.52 18.54 3.56
C VAL A 101 9.88 19.36 2.33
N VAL A 102 9.48 20.62 2.32
CA VAL A 102 9.77 21.55 1.23
C VAL A 102 10.78 22.57 1.72
N ALA A 103 11.93 22.64 1.07
CA ALA A 103 12.91 23.71 1.24
C ALA A 103 12.73 24.73 0.12
N ASN A 104 13.01 26.00 0.41
CA ASN A 104 12.80 27.14 -0.51
C ASN A 104 11.36 27.24 -1.03
N GLY A 105 10.40 26.73 -0.28
CA GLY A 105 8.98 26.73 -0.66
C GLY A 105 8.33 28.11 -0.60
N THR A 106 8.94 29.11 0.02
CA THR A 106 8.38 30.47 0.17
C THR A 106 9.28 31.51 -0.48
N GLY A 107 8.68 32.51 -1.09
CA GLY A 107 9.41 33.60 -1.72
C GLY A 107 8.52 34.48 -2.59
N ASN A 108 9.14 35.30 -3.42
CA ASN A 108 8.49 36.11 -4.45
C ASN A 108 9.03 35.71 -5.82
N THR A 109 8.14 35.58 -6.80
CA THR A 109 8.50 35.17 -8.17
C THR A 109 9.35 36.21 -8.89
N GLY A 110 9.31 37.49 -8.48
CA GLY A 110 9.95 38.56 -9.26
C GLY A 110 9.45 38.54 -10.71
N THR A 111 10.37 38.70 -11.66
CA THR A 111 10.08 38.70 -13.09
C THR A 111 10.46 37.38 -13.80
N GLY A 112 10.74 36.34 -13.08
CA GLY A 112 11.24 35.06 -13.64
C GLY A 112 10.70 33.81 -12.96
N ASN A 113 11.10 32.67 -13.50
CA ASN A 113 10.79 31.36 -12.92
C ASN A 113 11.53 31.14 -11.60
N VAL A 114 10.89 30.41 -10.70
CA VAL A 114 11.49 29.88 -9.48
C VAL A 114 11.93 28.45 -9.77
N THR A 115 13.23 28.13 -9.59
CA THR A 115 13.79 26.82 -9.99
C THR A 115 14.51 26.08 -8.86
N ASN A 116 14.46 26.62 -7.63
CA ASN A 116 15.23 26.14 -6.48
C ASN A 116 14.38 25.49 -5.38
N ILE A 117 13.12 25.21 -5.63
CA ILE A 117 12.25 24.53 -4.67
C ILE A 117 12.71 23.06 -4.55
N ALA A 118 12.94 22.59 -3.33
CA ALA A 118 13.38 21.22 -3.10
C ALA A 118 12.40 20.48 -2.18
N VAL A 119 11.88 19.36 -2.67
CA VAL A 119 11.04 18.43 -1.89
C VAL A 119 11.89 17.21 -1.55
N THR A 120 12.09 16.96 -0.26
CA THR A 120 12.83 15.78 0.22
C THR A 120 11.91 14.91 1.06
N CYS A 121 11.83 13.63 0.71
CA CYS A 121 10.98 12.64 1.38
C CYS A 121 11.84 11.60 2.09
N THR A 122 11.42 11.21 3.29
CA THR A 122 12.02 10.13 4.09
C THR A 122 10.95 9.14 4.49
N ILE A 123 11.26 7.83 4.41
CA ILE A 123 10.33 6.78 4.85
C ILE A 123 10.21 6.85 6.38
N ASN A 124 8.97 6.81 6.88
CA ASN A 124 8.73 6.76 8.31
C ASN A 124 9.22 5.42 8.87
N PRO A 125 9.95 5.41 9.99
CA PRO A 125 10.39 4.15 10.59
C PRO A 125 9.20 3.40 11.18
N PRO A 126 9.24 2.05 11.19
CA PRO A 126 8.21 1.24 11.84
C PRO A 126 8.22 1.50 13.34
N ARG A 127 7.04 1.58 13.95
CA ARG A 127 6.90 1.83 15.39
C ARG A 127 6.29 0.65 16.14
N PHE A 128 5.22 0.08 15.59
CA PHE A 128 4.47 -0.98 16.27
C PHE A 128 4.13 -2.13 15.31
N LEU A 129 4.08 -3.32 15.89
CA LEU A 129 3.64 -4.53 15.20
C LEU A 129 2.48 -5.14 15.97
N TYR A 130 1.41 -5.47 15.25
CA TYR A 130 0.21 -6.09 15.81
C TYR A 130 -0.04 -7.44 15.18
N VAL A 131 -0.37 -8.43 16.00
CA VAL A 131 -0.61 -9.81 15.59
C VAL A 131 -2.02 -10.24 16.01
N ALA A 132 -2.83 -10.60 15.05
CA ALA A 132 -4.14 -11.21 15.31
C ALA A 132 -3.95 -12.67 15.72
N ASN A 133 -4.31 -13.01 16.95
CA ASN A 133 -4.17 -14.36 17.52
C ASN A 133 -5.50 -15.09 17.43
N ARG A 134 -5.64 -15.89 16.41
CA ARG A 134 -6.86 -16.61 16.04
C ARG A 134 -7.39 -17.49 17.16
N GLY A 135 -6.49 -18.26 17.79
CA GLY A 135 -6.86 -19.18 18.86
C GLY A 135 -7.18 -18.49 20.19
N ALA A 136 -6.56 -17.32 20.44
CA ALA A 136 -6.74 -16.58 21.69
C ALA A 136 -7.88 -15.53 21.64
N GLY A 137 -8.38 -15.17 20.45
CA GLY A 137 -9.41 -14.13 20.30
C GLY A 137 -8.92 -12.73 20.69
N ASN A 138 -7.64 -12.44 20.48
CA ASN A 138 -7.01 -11.17 20.87
C ASN A 138 -5.94 -10.71 19.87
N VAL A 139 -5.38 -9.54 20.14
CA VAL A 139 -4.29 -8.94 19.34
C VAL A 139 -3.10 -8.71 20.25
N SER A 140 -1.95 -9.32 19.93
CA SER A 140 -0.68 -9.00 20.58
C SER A 140 -0.09 -7.76 19.92
N GLY A 141 0.37 -6.80 20.74
CA GLY A 141 1.05 -5.59 20.29
C GLY A 141 2.50 -5.58 20.75
N PHE A 142 3.40 -5.12 19.88
CA PHE A 142 4.82 -4.96 20.14
C PHE A 142 5.30 -3.62 19.63
N SER A 143 6.21 -2.97 20.36
CA SER A 143 7.03 -1.90 19.81
C SER A 143 8.18 -2.49 19.01
N ILE A 144 8.54 -1.86 17.91
CA ILE A 144 9.68 -2.21 17.05
C ILE A 144 10.82 -1.24 17.34
N ASN A 145 12.00 -1.77 17.68
CA ASN A 145 13.20 -0.95 17.68
C ASN A 145 13.60 -0.64 16.23
N ALA A 146 13.50 0.60 15.80
CA ALA A 146 13.71 1.00 14.40
C ALA A 146 15.14 0.75 13.88
N ALA A 147 16.14 0.61 14.78
CA ALA A 147 17.52 0.33 14.38
C ALA A 147 17.83 -1.16 14.30
N SER A 148 17.22 -1.99 15.16
CA SER A 148 17.55 -3.42 15.28
C SER A 148 16.42 -4.37 14.90
N GLY A 149 15.18 -3.88 14.69
CA GLY A 149 14.00 -4.69 14.40
C GLY A 149 13.48 -5.52 15.57
N VAL A 150 14.13 -5.46 16.74
CA VAL A 150 13.77 -6.26 17.93
C VAL A 150 12.42 -5.83 18.47
N LEU A 151 11.58 -6.83 18.81
CA LEU A 151 10.23 -6.65 19.32
C LEU A 151 10.22 -6.59 20.85
N THR A 152 9.47 -5.62 21.40
CA THR A 152 9.20 -5.53 22.85
C THR A 152 7.68 -5.45 23.06
N PRO A 153 7.07 -6.31 23.91
CA PRO A 153 5.63 -6.27 24.13
C PRO A 153 5.16 -4.89 24.62
N ILE A 154 4.05 -4.39 24.05
CA ILE A 154 3.41 -3.15 24.48
C ILE A 154 2.71 -3.38 25.83
N PRO A 155 2.82 -2.44 26.81
CA PRO A 155 2.07 -2.53 28.05
C PRO A 155 0.56 -2.72 27.83
N GLY A 156 -0.05 -3.66 28.51
CA GLY A 156 -1.46 -4.01 28.36
C GLY A 156 -1.78 -4.98 27.21
N SER A 157 -0.78 -5.33 26.37
CA SER A 157 -0.93 -6.42 25.40
C SER A 157 -1.01 -7.79 26.12
N PRO A 158 -1.85 -8.75 25.60
CA PRO A 158 -2.67 -8.65 24.40
C PRO A 158 -4.00 -7.91 24.61
N PHE A 159 -4.50 -7.26 23.56
CA PHE A 159 -5.76 -6.51 23.54
C PHE A 159 -6.92 -7.42 23.10
N ALA A 160 -8.05 -7.39 23.82
CA ALA A 160 -9.21 -8.20 23.47
C ALA A 160 -9.77 -7.81 22.10
N SER A 161 -10.10 -8.80 21.27
CA SER A 161 -10.75 -8.64 19.97
C SER A 161 -12.07 -9.43 19.96
N GLY A 162 -12.55 -9.82 18.78
CA GLY A 162 -13.66 -10.75 18.64
C GLY A 162 -13.19 -12.20 18.51
N GLY A 163 -14.13 -13.11 18.32
CA GLY A 163 -13.83 -14.54 18.16
C GLY A 163 -13.16 -14.84 16.82
N ASN A 164 -12.02 -15.54 16.88
CA ASN A 164 -11.27 -16.00 15.72
C ASN A 164 -10.81 -14.85 14.80
N PRO A 165 -9.97 -13.92 15.28
CA PRO A 165 -9.40 -12.87 14.43
C PRO A 165 -8.46 -13.48 13.38
N VAL A 166 -8.71 -13.18 12.10
CA VAL A 166 -8.02 -13.80 10.95
C VAL A 166 -7.27 -12.80 10.07
N ALA A 167 -7.62 -11.53 10.15
CA ALA A 167 -6.96 -10.48 9.40
C ALA A 167 -6.91 -9.18 10.22
N ILE A 168 -5.88 -8.38 9.97
CA ILE A 168 -5.67 -7.08 10.60
C ILE A 168 -5.12 -6.10 9.57
N ALA A 169 -5.62 -4.88 9.58
CA ALA A 169 -5.10 -3.76 8.80
C ALA A 169 -4.93 -2.53 9.70
N VAL A 170 -3.85 -1.79 9.47
CA VAL A 170 -3.61 -0.47 10.08
C VAL A 170 -3.86 0.58 9.01
N ASP A 171 -4.51 1.68 9.36
CA ASP A 171 -4.78 2.76 8.43
C ASP A 171 -3.48 3.47 8.00
N PRO A 172 -3.47 4.13 6.81
CA PRO A 172 -2.25 4.75 6.27
C PRO A 172 -1.65 5.86 7.14
N THR A 173 -2.39 6.35 8.12
CA THR A 173 -1.90 7.36 9.08
C THR A 173 -1.34 6.75 10.36
N GLY A 174 -1.48 5.43 10.56
CA GLY A 174 -1.10 4.73 11.78
C GLY A 174 -1.98 5.07 13.00
N ALA A 175 -3.17 5.65 12.79
CA ALA A 175 -4.07 6.07 13.86
C ALA A 175 -5.09 4.99 14.27
N TYR A 176 -5.43 4.09 13.35
CA TYR A 176 -6.49 3.09 13.55
C TYR A 176 -6.06 1.69 13.11
N ALA A 177 -6.57 0.69 13.82
CA ALA A 177 -6.45 -0.72 13.44
C ALA A 177 -7.82 -1.38 13.35
N TYR A 178 -8.03 -2.19 12.30
CA TYR A 178 -9.27 -2.93 12.06
C TYR A 178 -8.97 -4.42 11.95
N ILE A 179 -9.68 -5.23 12.74
CA ILE A 179 -9.47 -6.66 12.86
C ILE A 179 -10.73 -7.42 12.43
N ALA A 180 -10.59 -8.28 11.44
CA ALA A 180 -11.67 -9.15 10.98
C ALA A 180 -11.78 -10.38 11.90
N ASN A 181 -12.92 -10.52 12.59
CA ASN A 181 -13.21 -11.60 13.53
C ASN A 181 -14.17 -12.60 12.88
N GLN A 182 -13.62 -13.69 12.34
CA GLN A 182 -14.36 -14.61 11.49
C GLN A 182 -15.53 -15.28 12.22
N SER A 183 -15.30 -15.84 13.43
CA SER A 183 -16.35 -16.55 14.16
C SER A 183 -17.40 -15.62 14.76
N SER A 184 -17.03 -14.38 15.07
CA SER A 184 -17.97 -13.38 15.58
C SER A 184 -18.76 -12.68 14.49
N GLY A 185 -18.39 -12.83 13.20
CA GLY A 185 -19.01 -12.09 12.11
C GLY A 185 -18.88 -10.57 12.28
N SER A 186 -17.73 -10.09 12.73
CA SER A 186 -17.57 -8.68 13.11
C SER A 186 -16.18 -8.13 12.78
N ILE A 187 -16.06 -6.79 12.84
CA ILE A 187 -14.80 -6.06 12.75
C ILE A 187 -14.59 -5.35 14.08
N SER A 188 -13.48 -5.64 14.77
CA SER A 188 -13.04 -4.82 15.88
C SER A 188 -12.24 -3.63 15.33
N ALA A 189 -12.59 -2.42 15.80
CA ALA A 189 -11.88 -1.19 15.47
C ALA A 189 -11.23 -0.61 16.71
N PHE A 190 -9.99 -0.16 16.57
CA PHE A 190 -9.19 0.44 17.64
C PHE A 190 -8.54 1.74 17.15
N THR A 191 -8.43 2.71 18.06
CA THR A 191 -7.43 3.77 17.93
C THR A 191 -6.09 3.27 18.42
N ILE A 192 -5.02 3.71 17.77
CA ILE A 192 -3.64 3.42 18.16
C ILE A 192 -3.09 4.66 18.87
N ASP A 193 -2.71 4.51 20.13
CA ASP A 193 -1.93 5.56 20.80
C ASP A 193 -0.54 5.65 20.17
N ARG A 194 -0.28 6.73 19.46
CA ARG A 194 0.94 6.90 18.64
C ARG A 194 2.23 6.95 19.46
N THR A 195 2.15 7.11 20.77
CA THR A 195 3.31 7.15 21.66
C THR A 195 3.63 5.79 22.23
N SER A 196 2.60 5.07 22.69
CA SER A 196 2.75 3.80 23.40
C SER A 196 2.39 2.57 22.57
N GLY A 197 1.66 2.74 21.46
CA GLY A 197 1.12 1.65 20.64
C GLY A 197 -0.09 0.94 21.26
N VAL A 198 -0.62 1.42 22.36
CA VAL A 198 -1.79 0.82 23.03
C VAL A 198 -3.00 0.91 22.12
N LEU A 199 -3.72 -0.20 21.98
CA LEU A 199 -4.98 -0.26 21.25
C LEU A 199 -6.15 0.07 22.20
N ILE A 200 -6.94 1.09 21.82
CA ILE A 200 -8.12 1.53 22.56
C ILE A 200 -9.34 1.31 21.65
N ALA A 201 -10.33 0.55 22.12
CA ALA A 201 -11.51 0.24 21.32
C ALA A 201 -12.27 1.52 20.90
N VAL A 202 -12.58 1.62 19.61
CA VAL A 202 -13.42 2.71 19.07
C VAL A 202 -14.84 2.53 19.57
N GLY A 203 -15.53 3.65 19.87
CA GLY A 203 -16.93 3.64 20.28
C GLY A 203 -17.82 2.90 19.28
N GLY A 204 -18.64 1.97 19.75
CA GLY A 204 -19.47 1.10 18.90
C GLY A 204 -18.79 -0.16 18.38
N SER A 205 -17.47 -0.31 18.56
CA SER A 205 -16.76 -1.56 18.24
C SER A 205 -17.14 -2.69 19.20
N PRO A 206 -17.27 -3.98 18.70
CA PRO A 206 -17.08 -4.41 17.32
C PRO A 206 -18.31 -4.14 16.42
N TYR A 207 -18.06 -3.87 15.14
CA TYR A 207 -19.09 -3.65 14.12
C TYR A 207 -19.47 -4.97 13.45
N GLY A 208 -20.76 -5.26 13.33
CA GLY A 208 -21.25 -6.45 12.63
C GLY A 208 -20.97 -6.39 11.12
N THR A 209 -20.70 -7.55 10.52
CA THR A 209 -20.59 -7.69 9.06
C THR A 209 -21.54 -8.79 8.60
N PRO A 210 -22.20 -8.63 7.43
CA PRO A 210 -23.11 -9.65 6.90
C PRO A 210 -22.40 -10.95 6.45
N LEU A 211 -21.05 -10.93 6.46
CA LEU A 211 -20.19 -12.00 5.98
C LEU A 211 -19.37 -12.57 7.13
N ASN A 212 -18.97 -13.87 7.05
CA ASN A 212 -17.89 -14.39 7.87
C ASN A 212 -16.57 -13.81 7.36
N PRO A 213 -16.02 -12.76 7.99
CA PRO A 213 -14.91 -12.02 7.39
C PRO A 213 -13.65 -12.86 7.30
N THR A 214 -12.96 -12.78 6.17
CA THR A 214 -11.72 -13.53 5.87
C THR A 214 -10.52 -12.62 5.66
N SER A 215 -10.75 -11.39 5.20
CA SER A 215 -9.71 -10.40 4.97
C SER A 215 -10.26 -8.99 5.14
N VAL A 216 -9.38 -8.07 5.50
CA VAL A 216 -9.66 -6.64 5.64
C VAL A 216 -8.54 -5.84 4.97
N ALA A 217 -8.91 -4.82 4.19
CA ALA A 217 -7.99 -3.85 3.61
C ALA A 217 -8.54 -2.44 3.78
N ILE A 218 -7.65 -1.46 3.80
CA ILE A 218 -7.99 -0.04 3.89
C ILE A 218 -7.46 0.63 2.62
N ASP A 219 -8.25 1.55 2.06
CA ASP A 219 -7.78 2.34 0.92
C ASP A 219 -6.65 3.30 1.33
N PRO A 220 -5.78 3.72 0.38
CA PRO A 220 -4.67 4.60 0.70
C PRO A 220 -5.06 6.00 1.19
N SER A 221 -6.33 6.40 1.10
CA SER A 221 -6.83 7.66 1.67
C SER A 221 -7.22 7.52 3.15
N GLY A 222 -7.38 6.27 3.65
CA GLY A 222 -7.92 6.01 4.98
C GLY A 222 -9.40 6.33 5.11
N SER A 223 -10.14 6.30 4.01
CA SER A 223 -11.57 6.62 3.98
C SER A 223 -12.48 5.40 4.01
N PHE A 224 -11.99 4.25 3.51
CA PHE A 224 -12.80 3.05 3.32
C PHE A 224 -12.11 1.79 3.86
N VAL A 225 -12.91 0.91 4.47
CA VAL A 225 -12.51 -0.45 4.85
C VAL A 225 -13.26 -1.45 3.98
N PHE A 226 -12.51 -2.29 3.28
CA PHE A 226 -12.99 -3.38 2.43
C PHE A 226 -12.90 -4.69 3.20
N VAL A 227 -13.98 -5.45 3.23
CA VAL A 227 -14.07 -6.70 3.99
C VAL A 227 -14.60 -7.80 3.10
N THR A 228 -13.81 -8.84 2.89
CA THR A 228 -14.28 -10.06 2.23
C THR A 228 -14.86 -11.05 3.22
N GLY A 229 -15.79 -11.87 2.77
CA GLY A 229 -16.36 -12.92 3.60
C GLY A 229 -16.57 -14.22 2.86
N ALA A 230 -16.23 -15.32 3.53
CA ALA A 230 -16.36 -16.67 2.97
C ALA A 230 -17.82 -17.00 2.63
N THR A 231 -18.77 -16.49 3.41
CA THR A 231 -20.21 -16.68 3.19
C THR A 231 -20.72 -15.61 2.22
N GLY A 232 -21.39 -16.03 1.16
CA GLY A 232 -21.97 -15.13 0.18
C GLY A 232 -21.04 -14.72 -0.98
N GLY A 233 -19.74 -15.03 -0.93
CA GLY A 233 -18.84 -14.80 -2.05
C GLY A 233 -18.73 -13.34 -2.46
N ALA A 234 -18.57 -12.43 -1.50
CA ALA A 234 -18.66 -11.00 -1.74
C ALA A 234 -17.64 -10.18 -0.93
N VAL A 235 -17.47 -8.94 -1.31
CA VAL A 235 -16.80 -7.89 -0.54
C VAL A 235 -17.83 -6.84 -0.11
N SER A 236 -17.72 -6.36 1.13
CA SER A 236 -18.49 -5.22 1.64
C SER A 236 -17.56 -4.04 1.94
N VAL A 237 -18.06 -2.82 1.86
CA VAL A 237 -17.30 -1.60 2.16
C VAL A 237 -17.95 -0.86 3.33
N ASN A 238 -17.10 -0.34 4.21
CA ASN A 238 -17.49 0.57 5.28
C ASN A 238 -16.72 1.87 5.11
N THR A 239 -17.37 2.99 5.39
CA THR A 239 -16.68 4.29 5.51
C THR A 239 -16.06 4.43 6.88
N ILE A 240 -14.86 5.02 6.94
CA ILE A 240 -14.19 5.39 8.19
C ILE A 240 -14.62 6.81 8.57
N THR A 241 -15.20 6.99 9.75
CA THR A 241 -15.54 8.33 10.24
C THR A 241 -14.26 9.06 10.65
N PRO A 242 -13.94 10.19 10.01
CA PRO A 242 -12.73 10.95 10.34
C PRO A 242 -12.70 11.37 11.83
N GLY A 243 -11.51 11.30 12.43
CA GLY A 243 -11.27 11.69 13.81
C GLY A 243 -11.71 10.68 14.87
N SER A 244 -12.62 9.74 14.56
CA SER A 244 -13.05 8.70 15.50
C SER A 244 -12.66 7.28 15.10
N GLY A 245 -12.44 7.00 13.81
CA GLY A 245 -12.19 5.66 13.29
C GLY A 245 -13.42 4.75 13.30
N ALA A 246 -14.61 5.27 13.62
CA ALA A 246 -15.84 4.49 13.64
C ALA A 246 -16.23 4.06 12.22
N LEU A 247 -16.75 2.83 12.10
CA LEU A 247 -17.16 2.26 10.81
C LEU A 247 -18.65 2.50 10.59
N VAL A 248 -19.00 2.96 9.39
CA VAL A 248 -20.38 3.07 8.91
C VAL A 248 -20.52 2.22 7.65
N PRO A 249 -21.40 1.21 7.63
CA PRO A 249 -21.63 0.39 6.44
C PRO A 249 -22.05 1.27 5.25
N LEU A 250 -21.37 1.12 4.12
CA LEU A 250 -21.72 1.83 2.89
C LEU A 250 -22.90 1.11 2.21
N ALA A 251 -24.02 1.81 2.06
CA ALA A 251 -25.22 1.26 1.46
C ALA A 251 -24.97 0.83 0.00
N GLY A 252 -25.41 -0.36 -0.39
CA GLY A 252 -25.23 -0.88 -1.74
C GLY A 252 -23.82 -1.42 -2.04
N SER A 253 -22.91 -1.45 -1.05
CA SER A 253 -21.52 -1.84 -1.26
C SER A 253 -21.26 -3.34 -1.35
N LEU A 254 -22.27 -4.20 -1.10
CA LEU A 254 -22.08 -5.64 -1.18
C LEU A 254 -21.90 -6.08 -2.63
N THR A 255 -20.66 -6.37 -3.03
CA THR A 255 -20.30 -6.70 -4.41
C THR A 255 -19.84 -8.15 -4.50
N ALA A 256 -20.51 -8.94 -5.36
CA ALA A 256 -20.13 -10.33 -5.59
C ALA A 256 -18.77 -10.42 -6.29
N THR A 257 -17.92 -11.36 -5.85
CA THR A 257 -16.56 -11.55 -6.41
C THR A 257 -16.33 -12.96 -6.94
N GLY A 258 -16.78 -13.96 -6.21
CA GLY A 258 -16.62 -15.39 -6.48
C GLY A 258 -16.71 -16.19 -5.18
N ARG A 259 -16.57 -17.52 -5.28
CA ARG A 259 -16.77 -18.39 -4.10
C ARG A 259 -15.58 -18.36 -3.17
N SER A 260 -15.87 -18.17 -1.86
CA SER A 260 -14.91 -18.20 -0.76
C SER A 260 -13.77 -17.18 -0.96
N PRO A 261 -14.06 -15.87 -1.03
CA PRO A 261 -13.01 -14.87 -1.09
C PRO A 261 -12.11 -14.94 0.15
N SER A 262 -10.80 -14.95 -0.06
CA SER A 262 -9.77 -15.21 0.96
C SER A 262 -8.88 -14.01 1.27
N SER A 263 -8.75 -13.09 0.33
CA SER A 263 -7.88 -11.91 0.44
C SER A 263 -8.47 -10.77 -0.36
N VAL A 264 -8.37 -9.55 0.16
CA VAL A 264 -8.63 -8.30 -0.56
C VAL A 264 -7.44 -7.36 -0.38
N ILE A 265 -7.05 -6.71 -1.45
CA ILE A 265 -6.04 -5.63 -1.45
C ILE A 265 -6.55 -4.46 -2.28
N VAL A 266 -6.04 -3.27 -2.02
CA VAL A 266 -6.33 -2.04 -2.77
C VAL A 266 -5.03 -1.56 -3.43
N ASP A 267 -5.13 -1.05 -4.66
CA ASP A 267 -3.97 -0.51 -5.38
C ASP A 267 -3.43 0.76 -4.70
N PRO A 268 -2.15 1.14 -4.92
CA PRO A 268 -1.54 2.30 -4.25
C PRO A 268 -2.23 3.64 -4.51
N LEU A 269 -3.00 3.76 -5.57
CA LEU A 269 -3.77 4.97 -5.91
C LEU A 269 -5.18 4.97 -5.32
N GLY A 270 -5.68 3.82 -4.85
CA GLY A 270 -7.03 3.66 -4.30
C GLY A 270 -8.12 3.63 -5.38
N GLN A 271 -7.78 3.21 -6.59
CA GLN A 271 -8.69 3.16 -7.73
C GLN A 271 -9.24 1.76 -7.98
N PHE A 272 -8.50 0.72 -7.54
CA PHE A 272 -8.85 -0.67 -7.79
C PHE A 272 -8.72 -1.51 -6.52
N ALA A 273 -9.63 -2.49 -6.38
CA ALA A 273 -9.54 -3.55 -5.40
C ALA A 273 -9.42 -4.90 -6.10
N TYR A 274 -8.58 -5.79 -5.57
CA TYR A 274 -8.40 -7.15 -6.08
C TYR A 274 -8.78 -8.14 -4.99
N VAL A 275 -9.56 -9.17 -5.36
CA VAL A 275 -10.09 -10.17 -4.43
C VAL A 275 -9.77 -11.57 -4.93
N ALA A 276 -9.06 -12.36 -4.11
CA ALA A 276 -8.80 -13.77 -4.41
C ALA A 276 -10.01 -14.63 -4.04
N ASN A 277 -10.50 -15.46 -4.96
CA ASN A 277 -11.63 -16.37 -4.79
C ASN A 277 -11.11 -17.81 -4.69
N GLN A 278 -10.94 -18.29 -3.45
CA GLN A 278 -10.21 -19.52 -3.16
C GLN A 278 -10.81 -20.77 -3.81
N VAL A 279 -12.13 -20.91 -3.78
CA VAL A 279 -12.81 -22.10 -4.32
C VAL A 279 -12.87 -22.06 -5.86
N ASP A 280 -12.99 -20.88 -6.45
CA ASP A 280 -13.10 -20.74 -7.90
C ASP A 280 -11.74 -20.75 -8.61
N GLY A 281 -10.63 -20.59 -7.88
CA GLY A 281 -9.30 -20.50 -8.48
C GLY A 281 -9.11 -19.22 -9.32
N THR A 282 -9.80 -18.14 -8.95
CA THR A 282 -9.80 -16.87 -9.69
C THR A 282 -9.45 -15.70 -8.77
N PHE A 283 -9.20 -14.54 -9.38
CA PHE A 283 -9.27 -13.27 -8.68
C PHE A 283 -10.22 -12.31 -9.40
N ALA A 284 -10.97 -11.53 -8.61
CA ALA A 284 -11.79 -10.44 -9.12
C ALA A 284 -10.99 -9.14 -9.11
N ALA A 285 -11.11 -8.33 -10.16
CA ALA A 285 -10.65 -6.96 -10.22
C ALA A 285 -11.88 -6.05 -10.22
N LEU A 286 -11.86 -5.03 -9.38
CA LEU A 286 -12.98 -4.14 -9.11
C LEU A 286 -12.49 -2.70 -9.14
N THR A 287 -13.19 -1.83 -9.90
CA THR A 287 -12.98 -0.37 -9.83
C THR A 287 -13.63 0.19 -8.58
N ILE A 288 -12.93 1.07 -7.88
CA ILE A 288 -13.42 1.84 -6.72
C ILE A 288 -13.79 3.24 -7.22
N ASP A 289 -15.05 3.63 -7.06
CA ASP A 289 -15.47 5.00 -7.36
C ASP A 289 -15.16 5.98 -6.22
N THR A 290 -15.41 7.26 -6.44
CA THR A 290 -15.14 8.31 -5.46
C THR A 290 -15.98 8.22 -4.17
N THR A 291 -17.04 7.40 -4.17
CA THR A 291 -17.91 7.15 -3.01
C THR A 291 -17.53 5.86 -2.28
N GLY A 292 -16.57 5.08 -2.81
CA GLY A 292 -16.14 3.79 -2.27
C GLY A 292 -16.94 2.60 -2.79
N LEU A 293 -17.89 2.80 -3.71
CA LEU A 293 -18.64 1.71 -4.32
C LEU A 293 -17.76 0.96 -5.33
N LEU A 294 -18.00 -0.35 -5.40
CA LEU A 294 -17.25 -1.26 -6.25
C LEU A 294 -18.05 -1.67 -7.49
N SER A 295 -17.38 -1.71 -8.62
CA SER A 295 -17.90 -2.29 -9.86
C SER A 295 -16.90 -3.26 -10.47
N ALA A 296 -17.37 -4.38 -11.00
CA ALA A 296 -16.50 -5.37 -11.64
C ALA A 296 -15.89 -4.83 -12.93
N ASP A 297 -14.58 -5.03 -13.10
CA ASP A 297 -13.89 -4.66 -14.32
C ASP A 297 -14.18 -5.64 -15.46
N MET A 298 -13.98 -5.16 -16.69
CA MET A 298 -14.20 -5.96 -17.89
C MET A 298 -13.30 -7.21 -17.90
N GLY A 299 -13.93 -8.37 -18.04
CA GLY A 299 -13.25 -9.66 -18.03
C GLY A 299 -13.05 -10.28 -16.65
N SER A 300 -13.30 -9.52 -15.59
CA SER A 300 -13.29 -10.06 -14.22
C SER A 300 -14.42 -11.07 -13.98
N PRO A 301 -14.16 -12.21 -13.28
CA PRO A 301 -12.90 -12.59 -12.61
C PRO A 301 -11.90 -13.27 -13.57
N PHE A 302 -10.60 -13.15 -13.23
CA PHE A 302 -9.49 -13.72 -13.98
C PHE A 302 -8.95 -15.00 -13.33
N ALA A 303 -8.37 -15.92 -14.12
CA ALA A 303 -7.73 -17.12 -13.59
C ALA A 303 -6.51 -16.78 -12.72
N ALA A 304 -6.41 -17.40 -11.54
CA ALA A 304 -5.31 -17.21 -10.58
C ALA A 304 -4.41 -18.44 -10.46
N GLY A 305 -5.00 -19.57 -10.12
CA GLY A 305 -4.37 -20.86 -9.83
C GLY A 305 -5.20 -21.62 -8.79
N ALA A 306 -4.75 -22.82 -8.40
CA ALA A 306 -5.53 -23.65 -7.48
C ALA A 306 -5.50 -23.10 -6.04
N SER A 307 -6.66 -22.73 -5.53
CA SER A 307 -6.88 -22.23 -4.16
C SER A 307 -6.05 -20.96 -3.86
N PRO A 308 -6.26 -19.83 -4.57
CA PRO A 308 -5.58 -18.57 -4.29
C PRO A 308 -5.95 -18.10 -2.87
N ARG A 309 -4.95 -17.75 -2.05
CA ARG A 309 -5.12 -17.44 -0.64
C ARG A 309 -4.67 -16.05 -0.25
N ALA A 310 -3.65 -15.53 -0.90
CA ALA A 310 -3.12 -14.19 -0.64
C ALA A 310 -2.80 -13.48 -1.95
N LEU A 311 -2.96 -12.18 -1.93
CA LEU A 311 -2.63 -11.25 -3.01
C LEU A 311 -1.61 -10.23 -2.52
N ALA A 312 -0.73 -9.77 -3.39
CA ALA A 312 0.10 -8.60 -3.17
C ALA A 312 0.36 -7.89 -4.50
N LEU A 313 0.42 -6.56 -4.48
CA LEU A 313 0.89 -5.76 -5.62
C LEU A 313 2.37 -5.41 -5.42
N ASP A 314 3.08 -5.25 -6.54
CA ASP A 314 4.37 -4.58 -6.51
C ASP A 314 4.20 -3.11 -6.04
N PRO A 315 5.26 -2.43 -5.59
CA PRO A 315 5.13 -1.05 -5.11
C PRO A 315 4.59 -0.07 -6.16
N THR A 316 4.68 -0.38 -7.45
CA THR A 316 4.14 0.47 -8.52
C THR A 316 2.67 0.21 -8.83
N GLY A 317 2.10 -0.90 -8.33
CA GLY A 317 0.74 -1.33 -8.61
C GLY A 317 0.52 -1.91 -10.01
N HIS A 318 1.60 -2.24 -10.74
CA HIS A 318 1.51 -2.76 -12.11
C HIS A 318 1.53 -4.28 -12.22
N PHE A 319 1.97 -4.97 -11.17
CA PHE A 319 2.07 -6.42 -11.14
C PHE A 319 1.36 -6.98 -9.91
N LEU A 320 0.56 -8.02 -10.13
CA LEU A 320 -0.17 -8.71 -9.06
C LEU A 320 0.44 -10.10 -8.85
N TYR A 321 0.77 -10.40 -7.61
CA TYR A 321 1.28 -11.70 -7.16
C TYR A 321 0.22 -12.43 -6.35
N ILE A 322 0.05 -13.73 -6.62
CA ILE A 322 -1.03 -14.55 -6.05
C ILE A 322 -0.46 -15.86 -5.51
N ALA A 323 -0.57 -16.09 -4.20
CA ALA A 323 -0.19 -17.34 -3.57
C ALA A 323 -1.29 -18.38 -3.74
N ASN A 324 -1.00 -19.47 -4.45
CA ASN A 324 -1.93 -20.56 -4.74
C ASN A 324 -1.64 -21.74 -3.81
N SER A 325 -2.40 -21.85 -2.72
CA SER A 325 -2.09 -22.74 -1.61
C SER A 325 -2.19 -24.23 -1.95
N ALA A 326 -3.10 -24.63 -2.84
CA ALA A 326 -3.22 -26.01 -3.26
C ALA A 326 -2.23 -26.38 -4.38
N ALA A 327 -1.79 -25.40 -5.16
CA ALA A 327 -0.81 -25.63 -6.24
C ALA A 327 0.65 -25.54 -5.74
N ASN A 328 0.91 -24.98 -4.56
CA ASN A 328 2.24 -24.66 -4.06
C ASN A 328 3.02 -23.74 -5.00
N THR A 329 2.33 -22.73 -5.53
CA THR A 329 2.89 -21.81 -6.51
C THR A 329 2.55 -20.36 -6.19
N LEU A 330 3.31 -19.46 -6.79
CA LEU A 330 3.06 -18.03 -6.85
C LEU A 330 2.80 -17.63 -8.31
N SER A 331 1.58 -17.21 -8.63
CA SER A 331 1.28 -16.62 -9.93
C SER A 331 1.68 -15.15 -9.94
N ALA A 332 2.28 -14.70 -11.04
CA ALA A 332 2.57 -13.29 -11.31
C ALA A 332 1.79 -12.84 -12.54
N MET A 333 1.03 -11.75 -12.40
CA MET A 333 0.13 -11.24 -13.43
C MET A 333 0.53 -9.81 -13.81
N GLY A 334 0.56 -9.53 -15.10
CA GLY A 334 0.66 -8.17 -15.65
C GLY A 334 -0.68 -7.70 -16.18
N GLY A 335 -0.74 -6.42 -16.62
CA GLY A 335 -1.97 -5.80 -17.09
C GLY A 335 -2.86 -5.27 -15.97
N VAL A 336 -2.29 -5.06 -14.80
CA VAL A 336 -2.93 -4.35 -13.70
C VAL A 336 -2.30 -2.94 -13.58
N PRO A 337 -3.02 -1.89 -13.17
CA PRO A 337 -4.47 -1.89 -13.01
C PRO A 337 -5.21 -2.24 -14.30
N VAL A 338 -6.37 -2.89 -14.17
CA VAL A 338 -7.16 -3.31 -15.32
C VAL A 338 -7.66 -2.07 -16.06
N ASN A 339 -7.31 -1.96 -17.32
CA ASN A 339 -7.83 -0.92 -18.21
C ASN A 339 -8.16 -1.54 -19.58
N SER A 340 -8.92 -0.83 -20.38
CA SER A 340 -9.37 -1.32 -21.69
C SER A 340 -8.27 -1.56 -22.74
N THR A 341 -7.02 -1.20 -22.42
CA THR A 341 -5.91 -1.21 -23.39
C THR A 341 -4.92 -2.34 -23.18
N VAL A 342 -4.86 -2.94 -21.97
CA VAL A 342 -3.92 -4.02 -21.64
C VAL A 342 -4.70 -5.19 -21.03
N ALA A 343 -4.57 -6.36 -21.62
CA ALA A 343 -5.20 -7.57 -21.08
C ALA A 343 -4.44 -8.07 -19.85
N VAL A 344 -5.18 -8.46 -18.81
CA VAL A 344 -4.60 -9.17 -17.67
C VAL A 344 -4.12 -10.55 -18.13
N ALA A 345 -2.84 -10.82 -17.94
CA ALA A 345 -2.22 -12.07 -18.37
C ALA A 345 -1.08 -12.50 -17.40
N PRO A 346 -0.82 -13.82 -17.30
CA PRO A 346 0.36 -14.31 -16.59
C PRO A 346 1.65 -13.76 -17.19
N LEU A 347 2.59 -13.35 -16.33
CA LEU A 347 3.93 -12.96 -16.74
C LEU A 347 4.75 -14.17 -17.18
N SER A 348 5.77 -13.93 -17.99
CA SER A 348 6.71 -14.98 -18.43
C SER A 348 7.33 -15.69 -17.22
N GLY A 349 7.32 -17.02 -17.24
CA GLY A 349 7.80 -17.87 -16.14
C GLY A 349 6.78 -18.13 -15.03
N SER A 350 5.65 -17.44 -15.01
CA SER A 350 4.55 -17.72 -14.08
C SER A 350 3.83 -19.03 -14.45
N PRO A 351 3.42 -19.86 -13.44
CA PRO A 351 3.61 -19.66 -12.00
C PRO A 351 4.99 -20.13 -11.51
N TYR A 352 5.49 -19.51 -10.43
CA TYR A 352 6.75 -19.84 -9.77
C TYR A 352 6.53 -20.83 -8.62
N ALA A 353 7.44 -21.79 -8.42
CA ALA A 353 7.36 -22.73 -7.30
C ALA A 353 7.63 -22.04 -5.95
N THR A 354 6.84 -22.39 -4.93
CA THR A 354 7.04 -22.00 -3.53
C THR A 354 7.29 -23.22 -2.66
N GLY A 355 7.28 -23.06 -1.33
CA GLY A 355 7.08 -24.18 -0.42
C GLY A 355 5.62 -24.68 -0.40
N ILE A 356 5.33 -25.63 0.47
CA ILE A 356 4.01 -26.27 0.58
C ILE A 356 3.01 -25.32 1.25
N THR A 357 1.83 -25.19 0.68
CA THR A 357 0.71 -24.39 1.20
C THR A 357 1.12 -22.92 1.46
N PRO A 358 1.47 -22.13 0.42
CA PRO A 358 1.71 -20.70 0.59
C PRO A 358 0.42 -19.99 1.05
N THR A 359 0.53 -19.14 2.10
CA THR A 359 -0.62 -18.52 2.78
C THR A 359 -0.58 -17.01 2.82
N SER A 360 0.59 -16.41 2.71
CA SER A 360 0.77 -14.95 2.83
C SER A 360 1.91 -14.50 1.95
N ILE A 361 1.79 -13.30 1.42
CA ILE A 361 2.80 -12.62 0.59
C ILE A 361 3.09 -11.27 1.22
N ALA A 362 4.34 -10.88 1.33
CA ALA A 362 4.78 -9.52 1.62
C ALA A 362 5.74 -9.06 0.54
N VAL A 363 5.47 -7.87 0.00
CA VAL A 363 6.37 -7.18 -0.94
C VAL A 363 7.17 -6.15 -0.17
N GLU A 364 8.46 -6.16 -0.34
CA GLU A 364 9.38 -5.19 0.23
C GLU A 364 9.28 -3.88 -0.59
N PRO A 365 9.08 -2.72 0.05
CA PRO A 365 8.74 -1.50 -0.70
C PRO A 365 9.93 -0.79 -1.34
N VAL A 366 11.20 -1.17 -1.02
CA VAL A 366 12.39 -0.39 -1.38
C VAL A 366 13.29 -1.08 -2.38
N ASP A 367 13.60 -2.39 -2.20
CA ASP A 367 14.69 -3.08 -2.93
C ASP A 367 14.23 -4.22 -3.86
N ASP A 368 12.92 -4.26 -4.18
CA ASP A 368 12.30 -5.18 -5.13
C ASP A 368 12.32 -6.66 -4.69
N PHE A 369 12.11 -6.94 -3.39
CA PHE A 369 12.00 -8.29 -2.86
C PHE A 369 10.56 -8.68 -2.50
N LEU A 370 10.27 -9.98 -2.56
CA LEU A 370 8.99 -10.55 -2.20
C LEU A 370 9.20 -11.81 -1.37
N TYR A 371 8.42 -11.96 -0.29
CA TYR A 371 8.50 -13.08 0.62
C TYR A 371 7.13 -13.77 0.74
N VAL A 372 7.16 -15.12 0.74
CA VAL A 372 5.96 -15.96 0.81
C VAL A 372 6.07 -16.90 2.00
N ALA A 373 5.13 -16.82 2.94
CA ALA A 373 5.03 -17.76 4.06
C ALA A 373 4.42 -19.08 3.58
N ASN A 374 5.12 -20.19 3.77
CA ASN A 374 4.73 -21.53 3.35
C ASN A 374 4.29 -22.36 4.56
N GLN A 375 3.01 -22.40 4.85
CA GLN A 375 2.47 -23.00 6.07
C GLN A 375 2.81 -24.49 6.21
N GLY A 376 2.82 -25.23 5.11
CA GLY A 376 3.12 -26.68 5.11
C GLY A 376 4.62 -27.03 5.11
N SER A 377 5.52 -26.05 4.90
CA SER A 377 6.98 -26.30 4.79
C SER A 377 7.82 -25.66 5.88
N THR A 378 7.22 -24.97 6.86
CA THR A 378 7.95 -24.29 7.95
C THR A 378 9.03 -23.32 7.45
N ASN A 379 8.78 -22.63 6.36
CA ASN A 379 9.75 -21.72 5.75
C ASN A 379 9.10 -20.55 5.01
N VAL A 380 9.95 -19.65 4.54
CA VAL A 380 9.60 -18.47 3.73
C VAL A 380 10.36 -18.57 2.41
N SER A 381 9.64 -18.61 1.29
CA SER A 381 10.25 -18.45 -0.03
C SER A 381 10.52 -16.96 -0.29
N GLY A 382 11.73 -16.63 -0.74
CA GLY A 382 12.12 -15.27 -1.11
C GLY A 382 12.38 -15.18 -2.62
N PHE A 383 11.93 -14.07 -3.22
CA PHE A 383 12.10 -13.76 -4.64
C PHE A 383 12.54 -12.32 -4.81
N LYS A 384 13.28 -12.06 -5.89
CA LYS A 384 13.50 -10.72 -6.42
C LYS A 384 12.64 -10.54 -7.66
N PHE A 385 11.96 -9.42 -7.78
CA PHE A 385 11.24 -9.07 -9.02
C PHE A 385 12.04 -8.08 -9.85
N GLY A 386 12.02 -8.31 -11.16
CA GLY A 386 12.63 -7.41 -12.15
C GLY A 386 11.65 -6.34 -12.61
N SER A 387 12.12 -5.39 -13.40
CA SER A 387 11.32 -4.27 -13.94
C SER A 387 10.10 -4.72 -14.78
N ALA A 388 10.07 -5.97 -15.24
CA ALA A 388 8.94 -6.56 -15.93
C ALA A 388 8.04 -7.41 -15.01
N GLY A 389 8.22 -7.33 -13.69
CA GLY A 389 7.45 -8.06 -12.69
C GLY A 389 7.73 -9.57 -12.62
N THR A 390 8.68 -10.09 -13.42
CA THR A 390 9.10 -11.50 -13.38
C THR A 390 9.92 -11.78 -12.14
N LEU A 391 9.80 -13.00 -11.59
CA LEU A 391 10.43 -13.37 -10.33
C LEU A 391 11.67 -14.25 -10.54
N THR A 392 12.68 -14.04 -9.68
CA THR A 392 13.86 -14.91 -9.55
C THR A 392 14.01 -15.28 -8.09
N ALA A 393 14.16 -16.57 -7.78
CA ALA A 393 14.36 -17.01 -6.40
C ALA A 393 15.67 -16.43 -5.82
N LEU A 394 15.61 -15.96 -4.57
CA LEU A 394 16.78 -15.44 -3.87
C LEU A 394 17.77 -16.56 -3.53
N ALA A 395 19.03 -16.23 -3.52
CA ALA A 395 20.07 -17.14 -3.03
C ALA A 395 19.81 -17.48 -1.55
N GLY A 396 19.84 -18.76 -1.21
CA GLY A 396 19.54 -19.25 0.14
C GLY A 396 18.05 -19.43 0.44
N SER A 397 17.14 -19.02 -0.48
CA SER A 397 15.71 -19.32 -0.35
C SER A 397 15.45 -20.84 -0.59
N PRO A 398 14.50 -21.45 0.19
CA PRO A 398 13.67 -20.84 1.21
C PRO A 398 14.38 -20.67 2.57
N PHE A 399 14.00 -19.61 3.30
CA PHE A 399 14.52 -19.30 4.63
C PHE A 399 13.70 -20.02 5.71
N ALA A 400 14.38 -20.58 6.74
CA ALA A 400 13.71 -21.27 7.84
C ALA A 400 12.80 -20.32 8.64
N ALA A 401 11.63 -20.81 9.04
CA ALA A 401 10.69 -20.14 9.98
C ALA A 401 10.26 -21.11 11.08
N GLY A 402 9.35 -20.70 11.95
CA GLY A 402 8.72 -21.59 12.91
C GLY A 402 7.62 -22.47 12.28
N MET A 403 6.94 -23.25 13.12
CA MET A 403 5.89 -24.18 12.65
C MET A 403 4.65 -23.44 12.14
N LEU A 404 4.12 -23.90 11.01
CA LEU A 404 2.91 -23.40 10.37
C LEU A 404 2.93 -21.87 10.18
N PRO A 405 3.90 -21.29 9.45
CA PRO A 405 3.94 -19.86 9.19
C PRO A 405 2.68 -19.43 8.44
N ALA A 406 1.86 -18.56 9.06
CA ALA A 406 0.56 -18.15 8.57
C ALA A 406 0.57 -16.80 7.87
N ALA A 407 1.41 -15.89 8.34
CA ALA A 407 1.54 -14.54 7.78
C ALA A 407 2.99 -14.09 7.76
N VAL A 408 3.34 -13.29 6.76
CA VAL A 408 4.61 -12.57 6.65
C VAL A 408 4.32 -11.09 6.42
N ALA A 409 5.08 -10.21 7.06
CA ALA A 409 5.05 -8.77 6.85
C ALA A 409 6.47 -8.22 6.77
N VAL A 410 6.67 -7.20 5.94
CA VAL A 410 7.92 -6.43 5.82
C VAL A 410 7.64 -5.02 6.34
N ASP A 411 8.59 -4.45 7.06
CA ASP A 411 8.47 -3.09 7.57
C ASP A 411 8.55 -2.04 6.43
N PRO A 412 8.01 -0.83 6.63
CA PRO A 412 7.98 0.19 5.58
C PRO A 412 9.36 0.61 5.05
N THR A 413 10.43 0.42 5.86
CA THR A 413 11.80 0.76 5.45
C THR A 413 12.50 -0.34 4.66
N GLY A 414 11.88 -1.53 4.55
CA GLY A 414 12.45 -2.69 3.88
C GLY A 414 13.57 -3.40 4.64
N LYS A 415 13.80 -3.05 5.91
CA LYS A 415 14.93 -3.58 6.67
C LYS A 415 14.63 -4.85 7.45
N PHE A 416 13.36 -5.08 7.79
CA PHE A 416 12.96 -6.18 8.67
C PHE A 416 11.75 -6.94 8.14
N ALA A 417 11.77 -8.25 8.31
CA ALA A 417 10.64 -9.12 8.03
C ALA A 417 10.20 -9.87 9.30
N TYR A 418 8.88 -10.04 9.44
CA TYR A 418 8.26 -10.72 10.59
C TYR A 418 7.30 -11.79 10.09
N VAL A 419 7.40 -12.98 10.68
CA VAL A 419 6.59 -14.15 10.29
C VAL A 419 5.84 -14.69 11.50
N ALA A 420 4.51 -14.73 11.42
CA ALA A 420 3.67 -15.33 12.44
C ALA A 420 3.63 -16.84 12.27
N ASN A 421 4.10 -17.58 13.27
CA ASN A 421 4.16 -19.03 13.28
C ASN A 421 2.98 -19.58 14.10
N SER A 422 1.90 -19.98 13.43
CA SER A 422 0.66 -20.39 14.10
C SER A 422 0.78 -21.69 14.88
N GLY A 423 1.74 -22.56 14.53
CA GLY A 423 2.01 -23.79 15.24
C GLY A 423 2.80 -23.63 16.53
N ASP A 424 3.71 -22.63 16.56
CA ASP A 424 4.59 -22.38 17.70
C ASP A 424 4.09 -21.25 18.61
N ASN A 425 3.08 -20.48 18.17
CA ASN A 425 2.61 -19.28 18.86
C ASN A 425 3.72 -18.23 19.01
N THR A 426 4.51 -18.04 17.95
CA THR A 426 5.66 -17.15 17.93
C THR A 426 5.68 -16.25 16.70
N ILE A 427 6.56 -15.25 16.74
CA ILE A 427 6.92 -14.40 15.60
C ILE A 427 8.41 -14.62 15.33
N SER A 428 8.77 -15.17 14.17
CA SER A 428 10.14 -15.11 13.68
C SER A 428 10.42 -13.74 13.10
N ALA A 429 11.52 -13.12 13.50
CA ALA A 429 11.93 -11.80 13.05
C ALA A 429 13.31 -11.85 12.40
N TYR A 430 13.46 -11.13 11.28
CA TYR A 430 14.66 -11.16 10.44
C TYR A 430 15.09 -9.76 10.03
N ALA A 431 16.40 -9.56 9.89
CA ALA A 431 16.96 -8.49 9.08
C ALA A 431 16.95 -8.91 7.62
N ILE A 432 16.64 -7.99 6.73
CA ILE A 432 16.72 -8.15 5.27
C ILE A 432 18.04 -7.54 4.81
N ASP A 433 18.85 -8.31 4.11
CA ASP A 433 20.04 -7.79 3.44
C ASP A 433 19.62 -6.99 2.19
N PRO A 434 19.92 -5.69 2.09
CA PRO A 434 19.39 -4.83 1.02
C PRO A 434 19.96 -5.16 -0.37
N ALA A 435 21.08 -5.86 -0.45
CA ALA A 435 21.67 -6.23 -1.73
C ALA A 435 21.15 -7.56 -2.27
N SER A 436 20.92 -8.55 -1.38
CA SER A 436 20.58 -9.92 -1.75
C SER A 436 19.15 -10.32 -1.40
N GLY A 437 18.45 -9.59 -0.52
CA GLY A 437 17.16 -9.97 0.04
C GLY A 437 17.21 -11.14 1.02
N ALA A 438 18.41 -11.59 1.42
CA ALA A 438 18.56 -12.71 2.34
C ALA A 438 18.03 -12.36 3.73
N LEU A 439 17.36 -13.33 4.37
CA LEU A 439 16.80 -13.18 5.71
C LEU A 439 17.76 -13.71 6.76
N ALA A 440 18.19 -12.87 7.69
CA ALA A 440 19.02 -13.23 8.85
C ALA A 440 18.21 -13.04 10.15
N ALA A 441 18.11 -14.10 10.98
CA ALA A 441 17.33 -14.03 12.22
C ALA A 441 17.85 -12.94 13.16
N LEU A 442 16.94 -12.16 13.72
CA LEU A 442 17.27 -11.11 14.69
C LEU A 442 17.60 -11.71 16.08
N PRO A 443 18.42 -11.04 16.89
CA PRO A 443 18.64 -11.42 18.27
C PRO A 443 17.31 -11.52 19.05
N GLY A 444 17.13 -12.61 19.79
CA GLY A 444 15.92 -12.88 20.55
C GLY A 444 14.76 -13.48 19.75
N SER A 445 14.89 -13.60 18.42
CA SER A 445 13.91 -14.32 17.58
C SER A 445 13.98 -15.83 17.86
N PRO A 446 12.82 -16.56 17.91
CA PRO A 446 11.45 -16.03 17.77
C PRO A 446 10.89 -15.40 19.07
N PHE A 447 9.98 -14.43 18.91
CA PHE A 447 9.26 -13.77 19.99
C PHE A 447 7.91 -14.45 20.27
N SER A 448 7.56 -14.63 21.55
CA SER A 448 6.26 -15.24 21.92
C SER A 448 5.09 -14.29 21.61
N THR A 449 3.96 -14.86 21.17
CA THR A 449 2.70 -14.13 20.94
C THR A 449 1.51 -14.95 21.48
N GLY A 450 0.26 -14.55 21.21
CA GLY A 450 -0.90 -15.33 21.57
C GLY A 450 -1.06 -16.62 20.74
N SER A 451 -2.03 -17.47 21.09
CA SER A 451 -2.19 -18.75 20.40
C SER A 451 -2.71 -18.60 18.97
N GLN A 452 -2.13 -19.40 18.06
CA GLN A 452 -2.46 -19.45 16.65
C GLN A 452 -2.45 -18.06 15.97
N PRO A 453 -1.31 -17.34 15.96
CA PRO A 453 -1.20 -16.09 15.23
C PRO A 453 -1.51 -16.31 13.75
N ALA A 454 -2.38 -15.46 13.17
CA ALA A 454 -2.93 -15.63 11.83
C ALA A 454 -2.59 -14.48 10.87
N ALA A 455 -2.42 -13.26 11.38
CA ALA A 455 -2.14 -12.08 10.58
C ALA A 455 -1.25 -11.10 11.34
N ILE A 456 -0.47 -10.33 10.59
CA ILE A 456 0.43 -9.28 11.11
C ILE A 456 0.14 -7.97 10.37
N ALA A 457 0.13 -6.85 11.13
CA ALA A 457 0.18 -5.50 10.57
C ALA A 457 1.26 -4.68 11.28
N ILE A 458 1.90 -3.77 10.54
CA ILE A 458 2.93 -2.87 11.05
C ILE A 458 2.44 -1.44 10.89
N SER A 459 2.63 -0.60 11.91
CA SER A 459 2.40 0.85 11.85
C SER A 459 3.71 1.63 11.86
N ASP A 460 3.68 2.83 11.35
CA ASP A 460 4.73 3.85 11.43
C ASP A 460 4.49 4.83 12.60
#